data_1866965f981ac267c09fc5d0789e82da
#
_entry.id   1866965f981ac267c09fc5d0789e82da
#
_cell.length_a   1.000
_cell.length_b   1.000
_cell.length_c   1.000
_cell.angle_alpha   90.00
_cell.angle_beta   90.00
_cell.angle_gamma   90.00
#
_symmetry.space_group_name_H-M   'P 1'
#
loop_
_entity.id
_entity.type
_entity.pdbx_description
1 polymer ?
#
loop_
_entity_poly.entity_id
_entity_poly.type
_entity_poly.pdbx_seq_one_letter_code
_entity_poly.pdbx_strand_id
1 'polypeptide(L)'
;MENQKSKETEKTLLENKKKQAQFWLGYGQQLSDSIRYTEALAAIERAVSLDETNVKALYAKGTCLAMLARYDEALEAFEQSLLLDERYVPAWDGKAWALGILGRQAEALAAVNRALELDPEHFDAQKRKQRLMKM
;
A
#
# COMPACT_ATOMS: atom_id res chain seq x y z
N MET A 1 0.11 33.03 23.51
CA MET A 1 -0.35 31.77 24.09
C MET A 1 -1.45 31.17 23.21
N GLU A 2 -1.14 30.02 22.63
CA GLU A 2 -2.12 29.30 21.86
C GLU A 2 -3.21 28.81 22.79
N ASN A 3 -4.47 29.19 22.54
CA ASN A 3 -5.52 28.79 23.40
C ASN A 3 -6.05 27.39 23.03
N GLN A 4 -6.77 26.81 23.96
CA GLN A 4 -7.38 25.48 23.83
C GLN A 4 -8.26 25.36 22.58
N LYS A 5 -8.95 26.44 22.23
CA LYS A 5 -9.89 26.54 21.12
C LYS A 5 -9.20 26.31 19.75
N SER A 6 -7.99 26.89 19.56
CA SER A 6 -7.19 26.70 18.34
C SER A 6 -6.75 25.25 18.18
N LYS A 7 -6.31 24.61 19.28
CA LYS A 7 -5.88 23.21 19.29
C LYS A 7 -7.03 22.26 18.97
N GLU A 8 -8.21 22.54 19.51
CA GLU A 8 -9.41 21.73 19.22
C GLU A 8 -9.84 21.87 17.77
N THR A 9 -9.74 23.06 17.19
CA THR A 9 -10.06 23.30 15.79
C THR A 9 -9.09 22.54 14.88
N GLU A 10 -7.79 22.57 15.16
CA GLU A 10 -6.77 21.82 14.41
C GLU A 10 -7.02 20.33 14.47
N LYS A 11 -7.36 19.82 15.66
CA LYS A 11 -7.70 18.41 15.87
C LYS A 11 -8.90 17.99 15.05
N THR A 12 -9.96 18.82 15.05
CA THR A 12 -11.19 18.58 14.30
C THR A 12 -10.92 18.54 12.80
N LEU A 13 -10.10 19.47 12.29
CA LEU A 13 -9.72 19.51 10.88
C LEU A 13 -8.96 18.25 10.47
N LEU A 14 -8.02 17.79 11.32
CA LEU A 14 -7.26 16.56 11.06
C LEU A 14 -8.18 15.33 11.04
N GLU A 15 -9.10 15.24 12.00
CA GLU A 15 -10.06 14.13 12.05
C GLU A 15 -10.96 14.12 10.82
N ASN A 16 -11.38 15.28 10.33
CA ASN A 16 -12.19 15.40 9.12
C ASN A 16 -11.40 14.96 7.90
N LYS A 17 -10.13 15.33 7.78
CA LYS A 17 -9.26 14.88 6.68
C LYS A 17 -9.11 13.37 6.68
N LYS A 18 -8.93 12.76 7.85
CA LYS A 18 -8.83 11.30 7.97
C LYS A 18 -10.10 10.60 7.54
N LYS A 19 -11.26 11.14 7.90
CA LYS A 19 -12.55 10.59 7.46
C LYS A 19 -12.71 10.69 5.95
N GLN A 20 -12.34 11.82 5.37
CA GLN A 20 -12.35 12.01 3.92
C GLN A 20 -11.39 11.03 3.24
N ALA A 21 -10.20 10.82 3.81
CA ALA A 21 -9.25 9.85 3.30
C ALA A 21 -9.83 8.44 3.27
N GLN A 22 -10.52 8.04 4.33
CA GLN A 22 -11.17 6.73 4.40
C GLN A 22 -12.26 6.57 3.34
N PHE A 23 -13.03 7.64 3.08
CA PHE A 23 -14.03 7.63 2.01
C PHE A 23 -13.38 7.39 0.66
N TRP A 24 -12.31 8.14 0.35
CA TRP A 24 -11.62 8.01 -0.94
C TRP A 24 -10.95 6.66 -1.10
N LEU A 25 -10.39 6.11 -0.01
CA LEU A 25 -9.80 4.77 -0.05
C LEU A 25 -10.87 3.71 -0.35
N GLY A 26 -12.02 3.78 0.33
CA GLY A 26 -13.13 2.86 0.09
C GLY A 26 -13.65 2.93 -1.33
N TYR A 27 -13.81 4.15 -1.86
CA TYR A 27 -14.22 4.37 -3.25
C TYR A 27 -13.18 3.79 -4.22
N GLY A 28 -11.90 4.06 -3.97
CA GLY A 28 -10.81 3.51 -4.79
C GLY A 28 -10.78 1.99 -4.79
N GLN A 29 -11.03 1.36 -3.65
CA GLN A 29 -11.10 -0.10 -3.55
C GLN A 29 -12.26 -0.67 -4.36
N GLN A 30 -13.42 -0.02 -4.36
CA GLN A 30 -14.55 -0.41 -5.20
C GLN A 30 -14.22 -0.32 -6.69
N LEU A 31 -13.53 0.75 -7.09
CA LEU A 31 -13.09 0.91 -8.47
C LEU A 31 -12.07 -0.17 -8.86
N SER A 32 -11.16 -0.50 -7.96
CA SER A 32 -10.17 -1.56 -8.16
C SER A 32 -10.84 -2.92 -8.32
N ASP A 33 -11.86 -3.21 -7.50
CA ASP A 33 -12.63 -4.45 -7.60
C ASP A 33 -13.36 -4.56 -8.95
N SER A 34 -13.69 -3.41 -9.56
CA SER A 34 -14.31 -3.33 -10.88
C SER A 34 -13.27 -3.26 -12.01
N ILE A 35 -11.99 -3.49 -11.70
CA ILE A 35 -10.87 -3.48 -12.66
C ILE A 35 -10.68 -2.10 -13.33
N ARG A 36 -11.11 -1.03 -12.67
CA ARG A 36 -10.95 0.35 -13.14
C ARG A 36 -9.75 0.98 -12.44
N TYR A 37 -8.55 0.46 -12.74
CA TYR A 37 -7.34 0.77 -11.98
C TYR A 37 -6.87 2.22 -12.11
N THR A 38 -7.04 2.84 -13.28
CA THR A 38 -6.67 4.26 -13.47
C THR A 38 -7.52 5.15 -12.58
N GLU A 39 -8.82 4.92 -12.57
CA GLU A 39 -9.74 5.68 -11.72
C GLU A 39 -9.54 5.36 -10.24
N ALA A 40 -9.29 4.07 -9.93
CA ALA A 40 -8.97 3.65 -8.57
C ALA A 40 -7.72 4.35 -8.05
N LEU A 41 -6.68 4.42 -8.88
CA LEU A 41 -5.43 5.09 -8.50
C LEU A 41 -5.67 6.57 -8.17
N ALA A 42 -6.46 7.28 -8.99
CA ALA A 42 -6.78 8.69 -8.73
C ALA A 42 -7.48 8.86 -7.38
N ALA A 43 -8.46 8.00 -7.07
CA ALA A 43 -9.17 8.05 -5.79
C ALA A 43 -8.24 7.73 -4.60
N ILE A 44 -7.39 6.72 -4.75
CA ILE A 44 -6.44 6.32 -3.71
C ILE A 44 -5.38 7.40 -3.48
N GLU A 45 -4.89 8.04 -4.54
CA GLU A 45 -3.96 9.16 -4.40
C GLU A 45 -4.60 10.34 -3.66
N ARG A 46 -5.89 10.55 -3.86
CA ARG A 46 -6.65 11.54 -3.08
C ARG A 46 -6.66 11.16 -1.59
N ALA A 47 -6.87 9.87 -1.28
CA ALA A 47 -6.81 9.38 0.09
C ALA A 47 -5.43 9.60 0.71
N VAL A 48 -4.36 9.30 -0.02
CA VAL A 48 -2.98 9.49 0.45
C VAL A 48 -2.70 10.97 0.71
N SER A 49 -3.18 11.87 -0.17
CA SER A 49 -2.96 13.31 0.02
C SER A 49 -3.67 13.86 1.26
N LEU A 50 -4.78 13.26 1.64
CA LEU A 50 -5.56 13.67 2.82
C LEU A 50 -5.02 13.05 4.12
N ASP A 51 -4.40 11.87 4.04
CA ASP A 51 -3.80 11.20 5.20
C ASP A 51 -2.57 10.42 4.73
N GLU A 52 -1.41 11.05 4.84
CA GLU A 52 -0.13 10.48 4.39
C GLU A 52 0.37 9.33 5.28
N THR A 53 -0.28 9.10 6.43
CA THR A 53 0.08 8.03 7.37
C THR A 53 -0.78 6.78 7.22
N ASN A 54 -1.62 6.72 6.20
CA ASN A 54 -2.50 5.58 5.98
C ASN A 54 -1.75 4.46 5.24
N VAL A 55 -1.31 3.47 6.00
CA VAL A 55 -0.53 2.33 5.49
C VAL A 55 -1.30 1.58 4.39
N LYS A 56 -2.60 1.35 4.62
CA LYS A 56 -3.46 0.62 3.66
C LYS A 56 -3.64 1.40 2.35
N ALA A 57 -3.72 2.72 2.42
CA ALA A 57 -3.85 3.56 1.23
C ALA A 57 -2.59 3.49 0.38
N LEU A 58 -1.40 3.52 1.00
CA LEU A 58 -0.14 3.38 0.28
C LEU A 58 0.00 2.00 -0.34
N TYR A 59 -0.40 0.95 0.37
CA TYR A 59 -0.44 -0.39 -0.18
C TYR A 59 -1.39 -0.47 -1.38
N ALA A 60 -2.61 0.07 -1.25
CA ALA A 60 -3.59 0.10 -2.33
C ALA A 60 -3.06 0.84 -3.55
N LYS A 61 -2.34 1.96 -3.33
CA LYS A 61 -1.67 2.69 -4.41
C LYS A 61 -0.68 1.79 -5.14
N GLY A 62 0.16 1.08 -4.40
CA GLY A 62 1.13 0.14 -4.99
C GLY A 62 0.44 -0.93 -5.82
N THR A 63 -0.64 -1.50 -5.32
CA THR A 63 -1.41 -2.53 -6.04
C THR A 63 -1.97 -2.00 -7.36
N CYS A 64 -2.58 -0.82 -7.34
CA CYS A 64 -3.12 -0.21 -8.57
C CYS A 64 -2.02 0.09 -9.58
N LEU A 65 -0.88 0.61 -9.12
CA LEU A 65 0.26 0.88 -10.00
C LEU A 65 0.80 -0.40 -10.63
N ALA A 66 0.90 -1.48 -9.85
CA ALA A 66 1.34 -2.78 -10.38
C ALA A 66 0.36 -3.34 -11.40
N MET A 67 -0.95 -3.21 -11.14
CA MET A 67 -1.98 -3.63 -12.11
C MET A 67 -1.95 -2.81 -13.40
N LEU A 68 -1.41 -1.59 -13.34
CA LEU A 68 -1.19 -0.73 -14.51
C LEU A 68 0.20 -0.95 -15.12
N ALA A 69 0.93 -1.96 -14.67
CA ALA A 69 2.29 -2.28 -15.10
C ALA A 69 3.32 -1.17 -14.83
N ARG A 70 3.04 -0.32 -13.86
CA ARG A 70 3.96 0.74 -13.40
C ARG A 70 4.73 0.23 -12.18
N TYR A 71 5.60 -0.75 -12.42
CA TYR A 71 6.20 -1.55 -11.36
C TYR A 71 7.21 -0.80 -10.49
N ASP A 72 8.00 0.12 -11.07
CA ASP A 72 8.93 0.94 -10.28
C ASP A 72 8.19 1.82 -9.29
N GLU A 73 7.12 2.45 -9.75
CA GLU A 73 6.29 3.30 -8.89
C GLU A 73 5.53 2.46 -7.86
N ALA A 74 5.08 1.26 -8.25
CA ALA A 74 4.44 0.33 -7.32
C ALA A 74 5.39 -0.07 -6.19
N LEU A 75 6.63 -0.40 -6.54
CA LEU A 75 7.67 -0.74 -5.56
C LEU A 75 7.86 0.40 -4.55
N GLU A 76 7.95 1.62 -5.05
CA GLU A 76 8.10 2.81 -4.20
C GLU A 76 6.92 2.95 -3.22
N ALA A 77 5.69 2.75 -3.69
CA ALA A 77 4.50 2.84 -2.85
C ALA A 77 4.48 1.75 -1.77
N PHE A 78 4.84 0.52 -2.12
CA PHE A 78 4.96 -0.58 -1.15
C PHE A 78 6.03 -0.27 -0.10
N GLU A 79 7.16 0.27 -0.53
CA GLU A 79 8.24 0.65 0.40
C GLU A 79 7.81 1.77 1.34
N GLN A 80 7.05 2.75 0.85
CA GLN A 80 6.49 3.81 1.70
C GLN A 80 5.52 3.24 2.75
N SER A 81 4.70 2.27 2.36
CA SER A 81 3.81 1.56 3.28
C SER A 81 4.62 0.90 4.40
N LEU A 82 5.73 0.24 4.05
CA LEU A 82 6.60 -0.45 4.99
C LEU A 82 7.40 0.52 5.88
N LEU A 83 7.69 1.72 5.42
CA LEU A 83 8.29 2.74 6.27
C LEU A 83 7.35 3.15 7.40
N LEU A 84 6.06 3.16 7.15
CA LEU A 84 5.04 3.48 8.16
C LEU A 84 4.75 2.29 9.08
N ASP A 85 4.74 1.09 8.53
CA ASP A 85 4.49 -0.14 9.29
C ASP A 85 5.28 -1.29 8.67
N GLU A 86 6.45 -1.58 9.23
CA GLU A 86 7.35 -2.64 8.75
C GLU A 86 6.78 -4.04 8.97
N ARG A 87 5.69 -4.19 9.69
CA ARG A 87 5.01 -5.47 9.94
C ARG A 87 3.77 -5.66 9.07
N TYR A 88 3.54 -4.75 8.14
CA TYR A 88 2.39 -4.87 7.24
C TYR A 88 2.66 -5.89 6.15
N VAL A 89 2.27 -7.13 6.41
CA VAL A 89 2.57 -8.30 5.57
C VAL A 89 2.16 -8.11 4.10
N PRO A 90 0.94 -7.58 3.77
CA PRO A 90 0.57 -7.40 2.37
C PRO A 90 1.56 -6.56 1.57
N ALA A 91 2.20 -5.55 2.20
CA ALA A 91 3.17 -4.71 1.52
C ALA A 91 4.49 -5.44 1.25
N TRP A 92 4.90 -6.36 2.12
CA TRP A 92 6.06 -7.22 1.84
C TRP A 92 5.79 -8.12 0.63
N ASP A 93 4.60 -8.71 0.56
CA ASP A 93 4.22 -9.52 -0.59
C ASP A 93 4.11 -8.67 -1.87
N GLY A 94 3.54 -7.48 -1.77
CA GLY A 94 3.48 -6.54 -2.90
C GLY A 94 4.87 -6.15 -3.40
N LYS A 95 5.79 -5.85 -2.47
CA LYS A 95 7.18 -5.54 -2.80
C LYS A 95 7.83 -6.71 -3.55
N ALA A 96 7.63 -7.93 -3.08
CA ALA A 96 8.15 -9.12 -3.75
C ALA A 96 7.58 -9.27 -5.16
N TRP A 97 6.30 -8.99 -5.33
CA TRP A 97 5.65 -9.02 -6.63
C TRP A 97 6.32 -8.05 -7.61
N ALA A 98 6.43 -6.79 -7.23
CA ALA A 98 7.05 -5.76 -8.07
C ALA A 98 8.51 -6.10 -8.41
N LEU A 99 9.29 -6.52 -7.41
CA LEU A 99 10.70 -6.89 -7.60
C LEU A 99 10.85 -8.09 -8.53
N GLY A 100 9.99 -9.09 -8.40
CA GLY A 100 10.01 -10.27 -9.26
C GLY A 100 9.78 -9.92 -10.72
N ILE A 101 8.81 -9.05 -10.99
CA ILE A 101 8.51 -8.59 -12.36
C ILE A 101 9.68 -7.78 -12.92
N LEU A 102 10.33 -6.97 -12.07
CA LEU A 102 11.48 -6.16 -12.46
C LEU A 102 12.76 -7.00 -12.65
N GLY A 103 12.70 -8.31 -12.45
CA GLY A 103 13.85 -9.20 -12.61
C GLY A 103 14.82 -9.19 -11.43
N ARG A 104 14.46 -8.57 -10.32
CA ARG A 104 15.28 -8.47 -9.11
C ARG A 104 14.95 -9.64 -8.17
N GLN A 105 15.24 -10.86 -8.62
CA GLN A 105 14.79 -12.10 -7.99
C GLN A 105 15.30 -12.27 -6.56
N ALA A 106 16.57 -12.00 -6.30
CA ALA A 106 17.14 -12.16 -4.95
C ALA A 106 16.45 -11.25 -3.94
N GLU A 107 16.20 -9.99 -4.33
CA GLU A 107 15.49 -9.04 -3.49
C GLU A 107 14.02 -9.42 -3.31
N ALA A 108 13.39 -9.95 -4.36
CA ALA A 108 12.02 -10.45 -4.29
C ALA A 108 11.90 -11.61 -3.30
N LEU A 109 12.83 -12.55 -3.33
CA LEU A 109 12.86 -13.67 -2.38
C LEU A 109 13.06 -13.18 -0.95
N ALA A 110 13.94 -12.20 -0.74
CA ALA A 110 14.14 -11.61 0.59
C ALA A 110 12.84 -10.98 1.11
N ALA A 111 12.11 -10.25 0.26
CA ALA A 111 10.86 -9.61 0.64
C ALA A 111 9.76 -10.63 0.97
N VAL A 112 9.60 -11.67 0.15
CA VAL A 112 8.57 -12.69 0.40
C VAL A 112 8.91 -13.52 1.63
N ASN A 113 10.19 -13.77 1.89
CA ASN A 113 10.60 -14.46 3.10
C ASN A 113 10.28 -13.62 4.34
N ARG A 114 10.44 -12.29 4.26
CA ARG A 114 10.05 -11.42 5.36
C ARG A 114 8.54 -11.47 5.62
N ALA A 115 7.73 -11.49 4.56
CA ALA A 115 6.28 -11.66 4.69
C ALA A 115 5.95 -12.97 5.43
N LEU A 116 6.62 -14.07 5.08
CA LEU A 116 6.37 -15.39 5.69
C LEU A 116 6.95 -15.53 7.10
N GLU A 117 7.99 -14.77 7.45
CA GLU A 117 8.46 -14.68 8.84
C GLU A 117 7.38 -14.04 9.74
N LEU A 118 6.72 -12.99 9.22
CA LEU A 118 5.70 -12.27 9.95
C LEU A 118 4.37 -13.03 9.98
N ASP A 119 4.02 -13.70 8.89
CA ASP A 119 2.79 -14.49 8.77
C ASP A 119 3.07 -15.73 7.92
N PRO A 120 3.46 -16.86 8.55
CA PRO A 120 3.75 -18.11 7.82
C PRO A 120 2.58 -18.64 7.02
N GLU A 121 1.36 -18.29 7.40
CA GLU A 121 0.12 -18.78 6.76
C GLU A 121 -0.37 -17.85 5.63
N HIS A 122 0.36 -16.79 5.32
CA HIS A 122 -0.05 -15.86 4.27
C HIS A 122 -0.03 -16.55 2.91
N PHE A 123 -1.22 -16.81 2.38
CA PHE A 123 -1.42 -17.64 1.19
C PHE A 123 -0.73 -17.06 -0.06
N ASP A 124 -0.93 -15.77 -0.30
CA ASP A 124 -0.35 -15.12 -1.48
C ASP A 124 1.17 -15.14 -1.45
N ALA A 125 1.76 -14.92 -0.27
CA ALA A 125 3.22 -14.95 -0.11
C ALA A 125 3.77 -16.36 -0.33
N GLN A 126 3.09 -17.40 0.17
CA GLN A 126 3.49 -18.79 -0.08
C GLN A 126 3.51 -19.10 -1.57
N LYS A 127 2.47 -18.73 -2.28
CA LYS A 127 2.39 -18.93 -3.73
C LYS A 127 3.48 -18.14 -4.47
N ARG A 128 3.70 -16.91 -4.07
CA ARG A 128 4.71 -16.06 -4.70
C ARG A 128 6.10 -16.65 -4.54
N LYS A 129 6.41 -17.11 -3.33
CA LYS A 129 7.70 -17.75 -3.07
C LYS A 129 7.92 -18.94 -4.00
N GLN A 130 6.91 -19.80 -4.17
CA GLN A 130 6.99 -20.95 -5.07
C GLN A 130 7.28 -20.51 -6.51
N ARG A 131 6.60 -19.47 -7.00
CA ARG A 131 6.83 -18.93 -8.34
C ARG A 131 8.24 -18.37 -8.50
N LEU A 132 8.71 -17.62 -7.53
CA LEU A 132 10.04 -17.01 -7.55
C LEU A 132 11.14 -18.07 -7.57
N MET A 133 10.96 -19.17 -6.85
CA MET A 133 11.94 -20.26 -6.80
C MET A 133 12.01 -21.08 -8.09
N LYS A 134 11.01 -20.98 -8.96
CA LYS A 134 10.98 -21.67 -10.25
C LYS A 134 11.55 -20.84 -11.40
N MET A 135 11.88 -19.59 -11.13
CA MET A 135 12.42 -18.68 -12.16
C MET A 135 13.89 -18.93 -12.44
#